data_540ad587fc82632467492c70656e3827
#
_entry.id   540ad587fc82632467492c70656e3827
#
_cell.length_a   1.000
_cell.length_b   1.000
_cell.length_c   1.000
_cell.angle_alpha   90.00
_cell.angle_beta   90.00
_cell.angle_gamma   90.00
#
_symmetry.space_group_name_H-M   'P 1'
#
loop_
_entity.id
_entity.type
_entity.pdbx_description
1 polymer ?
#
loop_
_entity_poly.entity_id
_entity_poly.type
_entity_poly.pdbx_seq_one_letter_code
_entity_poly.pdbx_strand_id
1 'polypeptide(L)'
;NLFLLCGHYEGVDQRVLDEIVDEEVSIGDYVLTGGELGALVLVDCIGRMVEGVLPSEECFTEESHWNGLLEYPQYTHPVEWNGRRIPDILLTGDHGRIAQWRHEMSLIKRPDLLEKADLSQKDRWLIARMKADLAAERQAADGHGETDGSES
;
A
#
# COMPACT_ATOMS: atom_id res chain seq x y z
N ASN A 1 -19.28 -8.64 -20.83
CA ASN A 1 -18.87 -7.37 -21.42
C ASN A 1 -18.95 -6.29 -20.33
N LEU A 2 -17.95 -5.44 -20.23
CA LEU A 2 -17.89 -4.29 -19.34
C LEU A 2 -18.02 -3.02 -20.19
N PHE A 3 -18.93 -2.12 -19.81
CA PHE A 3 -19.08 -0.80 -20.40
C PHE A 3 -18.75 0.25 -19.34
N LEU A 4 -17.86 1.19 -19.64
CA LEU A 4 -17.46 2.28 -18.75
C LEU A 4 -18.02 3.58 -19.29
N LEU A 5 -18.94 4.21 -18.54
CA LEU A 5 -19.52 5.51 -18.85
C LEU A 5 -18.65 6.59 -18.23
N CYS A 6 -18.00 7.40 -19.06
CA CYS A 6 -17.12 8.49 -18.63
C CYS A 6 -17.81 9.83 -18.87
N GLY A 7 -18.17 10.53 -17.79
CA GLY A 7 -18.76 11.86 -17.87
C GLY A 7 -17.72 12.94 -18.11
N HIS A 8 -18.15 14.06 -18.75
CA HIS A 8 -17.40 15.28 -18.95
C HIS A 8 -18.18 16.48 -18.42
N TYR A 9 -17.51 17.61 -18.26
CA TYR A 9 -18.07 18.89 -17.82
C TYR A 9 -18.81 18.76 -16.47
N GLU A 10 -20.11 19.02 -16.43
CA GLU A 10 -20.94 18.89 -15.24
C GLU A 10 -21.36 17.46 -14.93
N GLY A 11 -20.98 16.49 -15.75
CA GLY A 11 -21.27 15.07 -15.57
C GLY A 11 -22.40 14.55 -16.48
N VAL A 12 -23.03 13.47 -16.04
CA VAL A 12 -24.15 12.80 -16.74
C VAL A 12 -25.42 13.07 -15.96
N ASP A 13 -26.56 13.24 -16.65
CA ASP A 13 -27.87 13.41 -16.02
C ASP A 13 -28.17 12.25 -15.08
N GLN A 14 -28.50 12.55 -13.82
CA GLN A 14 -28.72 11.54 -12.79
C GLN A 14 -29.79 10.52 -13.19
N ARG A 15 -30.82 10.92 -13.90
CA ARG A 15 -31.88 10.02 -14.37
C ARG A 15 -31.35 8.96 -15.34
N VAL A 16 -30.31 9.29 -16.11
CA VAL A 16 -29.65 8.33 -17.01
C VAL A 16 -28.81 7.36 -16.18
N LEU A 17 -28.09 7.86 -15.17
CA LEU A 17 -27.32 6.98 -14.27
C LEU A 17 -28.26 6.01 -13.54
N ASP A 18 -29.35 6.49 -12.98
CA ASP A 18 -30.32 5.68 -12.25
C ASP A 18 -31.00 4.58 -13.14
N GLU A 19 -31.10 4.85 -14.44
CA GLU A 19 -31.78 3.93 -15.39
C GLU A 19 -30.87 2.88 -15.99
N ILE A 20 -29.62 3.21 -16.33
CA ILE A 20 -28.75 2.35 -17.14
C ILE A 20 -27.43 1.94 -16.50
N VAL A 21 -27.04 2.55 -15.37
CA VAL A 21 -25.77 2.27 -14.71
C VAL A 21 -25.99 1.26 -13.59
N ASP A 22 -25.26 0.16 -13.64
CA ASP A 22 -25.33 -0.88 -12.61
C ASP A 22 -24.55 -0.47 -11.36
N GLU A 23 -23.42 0.26 -11.53
CA GLU A 23 -22.53 0.65 -10.43
C GLU A 23 -21.77 1.95 -10.74
N GLU A 24 -21.70 2.84 -9.76
CA GLU A 24 -20.85 4.04 -9.79
C GLU A 24 -19.57 3.78 -9.00
N VAL A 25 -18.41 4.03 -9.61
CA VAL A 25 -17.10 3.76 -9.01
C VAL A 25 -16.29 5.05 -8.87
N SER A 26 -15.84 5.35 -7.65
CA SER A 26 -14.86 6.39 -7.39
C SER A 26 -13.47 5.79 -7.17
N ILE A 27 -12.44 6.39 -7.77
CA ILE A 27 -11.04 6.01 -7.56
C ILE A 27 -10.33 6.85 -6.50
N GLY A 28 -11.01 7.84 -5.90
CA GLY A 28 -10.47 8.66 -4.82
C GLY A 28 -11.17 10.02 -4.66
N ASP A 29 -10.86 10.72 -3.57
CA ASP A 29 -11.46 12.01 -3.20
C ASP A 29 -10.73 13.18 -3.88
N TYR A 30 -10.75 13.22 -5.20
CA TYR A 30 -10.20 14.30 -6.02
C TYR A 30 -10.98 14.43 -7.33
N VAL A 31 -10.89 15.60 -7.96
CA VAL A 31 -11.61 15.90 -9.20
C VAL A 31 -10.68 15.72 -10.40
N LEU A 32 -11.15 14.99 -11.41
CA LEU A 32 -10.52 14.82 -12.70
C LEU A 32 -11.29 15.61 -13.77
N THR A 33 -10.63 15.90 -14.91
CA THR A 33 -11.24 16.60 -16.05
C THR A 33 -12.37 15.79 -16.69
N GLY A 34 -12.29 14.46 -16.61
CA GLY A 34 -13.27 13.51 -17.13
C GLY A 34 -13.04 12.12 -16.54
N GLY A 35 -13.94 11.16 -16.83
CA GLY A 35 -13.89 9.81 -16.28
C GLY A 35 -12.87 8.88 -16.93
N GLU A 36 -12.21 9.28 -18.03
CA GLU A 36 -11.36 8.39 -18.83
C GLU A 36 -10.14 7.88 -18.05
N LEU A 37 -9.51 8.73 -17.24
CA LEU A 37 -8.37 8.31 -16.41
C LEU A 37 -8.81 7.28 -15.36
N GLY A 38 -9.97 7.48 -14.74
CA GLY A 38 -10.57 6.51 -13.83
C GLY A 38 -10.86 5.18 -14.54
N ALA A 39 -11.43 5.25 -15.73
CA ALA A 39 -11.69 4.07 -16.57
C ALA A 39 -10.40 3.32 -16.92
N LEU A 40 -9.32 4.03 -17.27
CA LEU A 40 -8.02 3.42 -17.55
C LEU A 40 -7.45 2.70 -16.33
N VAL A 41 -7.56 3.31 -15.14
CA VAL A 41 -7.14 2.66 -13.88
C VAL A 41 -7.92 1.37 -13.66
N LEU A 42 -9.24 1.38 -13.84
CA LEU A 42 -10.07 0.18 -13.70
C LEU A 42 -9.72 -0.90 -14.73
N VAL A 43 -9.51 -0.51 -15.98
CA VAL A 43 -9.12 -1.46 -17.05
C VAL A 43 -7.78 -2.11 -16.73
N ASP A 44 -6.79 -1.35 -16.24
CA ASP A 44 -5.49 -1.90 -15.87
C ASP A 44 -5.62 -2.83 -14.65
N CYS A 45 -6.26 -2.38 -13.58
CA CYS A 45 -6.44 -3.18 -12.37
C CYS A 45 -7.20 -4.49 -12.62
N ILE A 46 -8.26 -4.46 -13.40
CA ILE A 46 -9.09 -5.65 -13.69
C ILE A 46 -8.44 -6.51 -14.76
N GLY A 47 -7.89 -5.87 -15.81
CA GLY A 47 -7.29 -6.54 -16.95
C GLY A 47 -6.13 -7.46 -16.57
N ARG A 48 -5.28 -7.03 -15.63
CA ARG A 48 -4.16 -7.85 -15.13
C ARG A 48 -4.57 -9.10 -14.36
N MET A 49 -5.82 -9.17 -13.88
CA MET A 49 -6.38 -10.33 -13.20
C MET A 49 -7.00 -11.36 -14.19
N VAL A 50 -7.09 -11.01 -15.48
CA VAL A 50 -7.59 -11.90 -16.50
C VAL A 50 -6.50 -12.93 -16.86
N GLU A 51 -6.90 -14.20 -16.94
CA GLU A 51 -5.98 -15.30 -17.30
C GLU A 51 -5.25 -15.01 -18.62
N GLY A 52 -3.94 -15.21 -18.62
CA GLY A 52 -3.06 -15.00 -19.78
C GLY A 52 -2.59 -13.57 -20.00
N VAL A 53 -3.05 -12.58 -19.22
CA VAL A 53 -2.54 -11.19 -19.29
C VAL A 53 -1.19 -11.08 -18.57
N LEU A 54 -1.07 -11.65 -17.39
CA LEU A 54 0.20 -11.78 -16.67
C LEU A 54 0.76 -13.21 -16.80
N PRO A 55 2.08 -13.39 -16.66
CA PRO A 55 2.73 -14.71 -16.81
C PRO A 55 2.23 -15.76 -15.82
N SER A 56 1.82 -15.38 -14.62
CA SER A 56 1.23 -16.26 -13.61
C SER A 56 0.34 -15.49 -12.64
N GLU A 57 -0.55 -16.17 -11.91
CA GLU A 57 -1.39 -15.59 -10.87
C GLU A 57 -0.58 -15.05 -9.68
N GLU A 58 0.60 -15.60 -9.42
CA GLU A 58 1.51 -15.14 -8.37
C GLU A 58 1.95 -13.69 -8.58
N CYS A 59 1.92 -13.19 -9.84
CA CYS A 59 2.27 -11.83 -10.18
C CYS A 59 1.35 -10.78 -9.54
N PHE A 60 0.13 -11.13 -9.14
CA PHE A 60 -0.79 -10.20 -8.48
C PHE A 60 -1.24 -10.65 -7.09
N THR A 61 -1.17 -11.96 -6.78
CA THR A 61 -1.59 -12.47 -5.45
C THR A 61 -0.61 -12.13 -4.32
N GLU A 62 0.66 -11.89 -4.65
CA GLU A 62 1.68 -11.45 -3.70
C GLU A 62 1.79 -9.92 -3.57
N GLU A 63 1.04 -9.17 -4.41
CA GLU A 63 1.09 -7.71 -4.42
C GLU A 63 0.21 -7.06 -3.35
N SER A 64 0.35 -5.73 -3.27
CA SER A 64 -0.44 -4.88 -2.37
C SER A 64 -1.94 -5.11 -2.52
N HIS A 65 -2.64 -5.05 -1.40
CA HIS A 65 -4.09 -5.14 -1.28
C HIS A 65 -4.73 -6.52 -1.51
N TRP A 66 -4.09 -7.49 -2.12
CA TRP A 66 -4.66 -8.83 -2.29
C TRP A 66 -5.00 -9.49 -0.94
N ASN A 67 -4.06 -9.38 0.01
CA ASN A 67 -4.23 -9.87 1.39
C ASN A 67 -4.63 -8.76 2.38
N GLY A 68 -5.13 -7.63 1.89
CA GLY A 68 -5.50 -6.47 2.70
C GLY A 68 -4.33 -5.63 3.22
N LEU A 69 -3.09 -5.96 2.84
CA LEU A 69 -1.88 -5.25 3.26
C LEU A 69 -1.18 -4.60 2.06
N LEU A 70 -0.32 -3.63 2.32
CA LEU A 70 0.64 -3.17 1.32
C LEU A 70 1.80 -4.15 1.21
N GLU A 71 2.33 -4.26 0.00
CA GLU A 71 3.58 -4.97 -0.24
C GLU A 71 4.74 -4.36 0.59
N TYR A 72 5.66 -5.23 1.01
CA TYR A 72 6.86 -4.86 1.74
C TYR A 72 7.80 -3.96 0.91
N PRO A 73 8.76 -3.23 1.55
CA PRO A 73 9.72 -2.40 0.83
C PRO A 73 10.61 -3.24 -0.10
N GLN A 74 10.68 -2.85 -1.35
CA GLN A 74 11.56 -3.46 -2.35
C GLN A 74 12.94 -2.79 -2.35
N TYR A 75 13.99 -3.59 -2.57
CA TYR A 75 15.38 -3.14 -2.68
C TYR A 75 16.03 -3.73 -3.92
N THR A 76 16.91 -2.94 -4.55
CA THR A 76 17.67 -3.32 -5.75
C THR A 76 19.18 -3.13 -5.51
N HIS A 77 19.99 -3.52 -6.47
CA HIS A 77 21.42 -3.21 -6.45
C HIS A 77 21.69 -1.71 -6.72
N PRO A 78 22.79 -1.18 -6.17
CA PRO A 78 23.79 -1.81 -5.31
C PRO A 78 23.32 -2.01 -3.86
N VAL A 79 24.06 -2.83 -3.08
CA VAL A 79 23.78 -3.08 -1.64
C VAL A 79 23.81 -1.81 -0.81
N GLU A 80 24.65 -0.86 -1.19
CA GLU A 80 24.75 0.45 -0.56
C GLU A 80 24.62 1.56 -1.61
N TRP A 81 23.77 2.54 -1.33
CA TRP A 81 23.57 3.71 -2.16
C TRP A 81 23.48 4.97 -1.32
N ASN A 82 24.35 5.95 -1.58
CA ASN A 82 24.42 7.22 -0.82
C ASN A 82 24.52 7.03 0.72
N GLY A 83 25.35 6.09 1.17
CA GLY A 83 25.51 5.78 2.59
C GLY A 83 24.32 5.02 3.22
N ARG A 84 23.32 4.65 2.44
CA ARG A 84 22.18 3.84 2.88
C ARG A 84 22.35 2.42 2.41
N ARG A 85 22.35 1.48 3.36
CA ARG A 85 22.49 0.06 3.10
C ARG A 85 21.13 -0.63 3.15
N ILE A 86 20.93 -1.64 2.29
CA ILE A 86 19.76 -2.51 2.38
C ILE A 86 19.80 -3.33 3.66
N PRO A 87 18.66 -3.72 4.24
CA PRO A 87 18.61 -4.55 5.45
C PRO A 87 19.41 -5.84 5.29
N ASP A 88 20.30 -6.12 6.25
CA ASP A 88 21.20 -7.27 6.20
C ASP A 88 20.45 -8.60 6.12
N ILE A 89 19.23 -8.67 6.66
CA ILE A 89 18.39 -9.87 6.57
C ILE A 89 18.15 -10.31 5.11
N LEU A 90 18.05 -9.37 4.18
CA LEU A 90 17.84 -9.66 2.76
C LEU A 90 19.09 -10.27 2.07
N LEU A 91 20.25 -10.12 2.70
CA LEU A 91 21.53 -10.66 2.20
C LEU A 91 21.85 -12.05 2.76
N THR A 92 21.07 -12.55 3.73
CA THR A 92 21.37 -13.81 4.43
C THR A 92 21.10 -15.05 3.61
N GLY A 93 20.24 -14.98 2.57
CA GLY A 93 19.75 -16.14 1.84
C GLY A 93 18.78 -17.04 2.64
N ASP A 94 18.45 -16.67 3.88
CA ASP A 94 17.46 -17.38 4.70
C ASP A 94 16.04 -16.96 4.30
N HIS A 95 15.45 -17.72 3.37
CA HIS A 95 14.12 -17.43 2.84
C HIS A 95 13.04 -17.36 3.92
N GLY A 96 13.13 -18.18 4.98
CA GLY A 96 12.15 -18.16 6.08
C GLY A 96 12.19 -16.84 6.85
N ARG A 97 13.39 -16.37 7.21
CA ARG A 97 13.58 -15.11 7.91
C ARG A 97 13.28 -13.90 7.02
N ILE A 98 13.61 -13.98 5.73
CA ILE A 98 13.27 -12.95 4.75
C ILE A 98 11.75 -12.83 4.62
N ALA A 99 11.02 -13.93 4.48
CA ALA A 99 9.56 -13.94 4.40
C ALA A 99 8.91 -13.35 5.67
N GLN A 100 9.43 -13.70 6.84
CA GLN A 100 8.97 -13.11 8.10
C GLN A 100 9.21 -11.60 8.13
N TRP A 101 10.41 -11.13 7.78
CA TRP A 101 10.72 -9.70 7.74
C TRP A 101 9.82 -8.94 6.75
N ARG A 102 9.57 -9.50 5.56
CA ARG A 102 8.66 -8.93 4.56
C ARG A 102 7.26 -8.75 5.11
N HIS A 103 6.73 -9.76 5.76
CA HIS A 103 5.43 -9.72 6.42
C HIS A 103 5.37 -8.63 7.52
N GLU A 104 6.38 -8.56 8.36
CA GLU A 104 6.52 -7.53 9.40
C GLU A 104 6.50 -6.11 8.79
N MET A 105 7.24 -5.90 7.71
CA MET A 105 7.27 -4.60 7.02
C MET A 105 5.92 -4.23 6.38
N SER A 106 5.18 -5.19 5.85
CA SER A 106 3.84 -4.96 5.30
C SER A 106 2.85 -4.48 6.37
N LEU A 107 2.93 -5.03 7.59
CA LEU A 107 2.07 -4.66 8.71
C LEU A 107 2.24 -3.20 9.16
N ILE A 108 3.46 -2.64 9.08
CA ILE A 108 3.73 -1.27 9.57
C ILE A 108 3.58 -0.19 8.52
N LYS A 109 3.62 -0.54 7.24
CA LYS A 109 3.68 0.43 6.14
C LYS A 109 2.37 1.23 5.98
N ARG A 110 1.21 0.60 6.25
CA ARG A 110 -0.13 1.21 6.18
C ARG A 110 -0.99 0.75 7.36
N PRO A 111 -0.80 1.34 8.53
CA PRO A 111 -1.52 0.95 9.75
C PRO A 111 -3.04 1.15 9.66
N ASP A 112 -3.52 2.02 8.79
CA ASP A 112 -4.94 2.22 8.49
C ASP A 112 -5.61 1.01 7.81
N LEU A 113 -4.85 0.23 7.03
CA LEU A 113 -5.36 -1.00 6.41
C LEU A 113 -5.53 -2.15 7.40
N LEU A 114 -4.84 -2.11 8.54
CA LEU A 114 -4.88 -3.17 9.55
C LEU A 114 -6.28 -3.38 10.17
N GLU A 115 -7.13 -2.36 10.13
CA GLU A 115 -8.51 -2.47 10.64
C GLU A 115 -9.38 -3.37 9.76
N LYS A 116 -9.05 -3.48 8.47
CA LYS A 116 -9.79 -4.25 7.46
C LYS A 116 -9.13 -5.59 7.12
N ALA A 117 -7.86 -5.78 7.51
CA ALA A 117 -7.10 -6.99 7.23
C ALA A 117 -7.47 -8.14 8.17
N ASP A 118 -7.49 -9.36 7.65
CA ASP A 118 -7.66 -10.57 8.48
C ASP A 118 -6.33 -10.91 9.18
N LEU A 119 -6.18 -10.37 10.39
CA LEU A 119 -4.97 -10.46 11.19
C LEU A 119 -5.02 -11.61 12.18
N SER A 120 -4.00 -12.46 12.17
CA SER A 120 -3.79 -13.48 13.20
C SER A 120 -3.51 -12.86 14.58
N GLN A 121 -3.63 -13.65 15.65
CA GLN A 121 -3.22 -13.20 17.00
C GLN A 121 -1.74 -12.82 17.07
N LYS A 122 -0.89 -13.52 16.33
CA LYS A 122 0.55 -13.23 16.23
C LYS A 122 0.77 -11.86 15.58
N ASP A 123 0.04 -11.52 14.53
CA ASP A 123 0.15 -10.22 13.84
C ASP A 123 -0.30 -9.07 14.75
N ARG A 124 -1.40 -9.24 15.47
CA ARG A 124 -1.89 -8.23 16.45
C ARG A 124 -0.86 -7.96 17.55
N TRP A 125 -0.24 -9.00 18.08
CA TRP A 125 0.84 -8.87 19.07
C TRP A 125 2.06 -8.16 18.48
N LEU A 126 2.47 -8.54 17.26
CA LEU A 126 3.60 -7.95 16.56
C LEU A 126 3.38 -6.45 16.30
N ILE A 127 2.20 -6.08 15.79
CA ILE A 127 1.79 -4.68 15.57
C ILE A 127 1.87 -3.87 16.87
N ALA A 128 1.35 -4.42 17.96
CA ALA A 128 1.37 -3.75 19.26
C ALA A 128 2.82 -3.49 19.73
N ARG A 129 3.71 -4.47 19.57
CA ARG A 129 5.14 -4.33 19.89
C ARG A 129 5.81 -3.28 19.01
N MET A 130 5.62 -3.33 17.70
CA MET A 130 6.23 -2.38 16.75
C MET A 130 5.75 -0.94 17.00
N LYS A 131 4.47 -0.74 17.33
CA LYS A 131 3.95 0.58 17.72
C LYS A 131 4.60 1.10 19.01
N ALA A 132 4.86 0.24 19.97
CA ALA A 132 5.54 0.61 21.21
C ALA A 132 7.00 1.00 20.95
N ASP A 133 7.73 0.24 20.13
CA ASP A 133 9.11 0.53 19.75
C ASP A 133 9.22 1.87 19.00
N LEU A 134 8.34 2.12 18.03
CA LEU A 134 8.29 3.40 17.31
C LEU A 134 7.93 4.60 18.22
N ALA A 135 7.06 4.40 19.20
CA ALA A 135 6.72 5.44 20.16
C ALA A 135 7.91 5.77 21.06
N ALA A 136 8.66 4.76 21.49
CA ALA A 136 9.87 4.93 22.29
C ALA A 136 10.98 5.67 21.52
N GLU A 137 11.18 5.33 20.24
CA GLU A 137 12.14 6.03 19.36
C GLU A 137 11.80 7.51 19.16
N ARG A 138 10.51 7.82 18.95
CA ARG A 138 10.04 9.22 18.83
C ARG A 138 10.29 10.02 20.11
N GLN A 139 9.97 9.45 21.27
CA GLN A 139 10.23 10.10 22.56
C GLN A 139 11.72 10.32 22.81
N ALA A 140 12.58 9.38 22.42
CA ALA A 140 14.03 9.53 22.52
C ALA A 140 14.59 10.63 21.60
N ALA A 141 14.02 10.77 20.39
CA ALA A 141 14.41 11.83 19.46
C ALA A 141 13.97 13.23 19.95
N ASP A 142 12.76 13.35 20.47
CA ASP A 142 12.24 14.63 21.00
C ASP A 142 12.96 15.06 22.28
N GLY A 143 13.41 14.13 23.12
CA GLY A 143 14.16 14.40 24.35
C GLY A 143 15.60 14.91 24.13
N HIS A 144 16.16 14.77 22.94
CA HIS A 144 17.50 15.27 22.60
C HIS A 144 17.50 16.72 22.05
N GLY A 145 16.33 17.29 21.80
CA GLY A 145 16.17 18.65 21.24
C GLY A 145 16.19 19.79 22.26
N GLU A 146 16.11 19.52 23.58
CA GLU A 146 15.94 20.58 24.61
C GLU A 146 17.22 20.98 25.39
N THR A 147 18.40 20.48 25.06
CA THR A 147 19.60 20.76 25.87
C THR A 147 20.59 21.74 25.24
N ASP A 148 20.26 22.47 24.17
CA ASP A 148 21.20 23.45 23.60
C ASP A 148 20.59 24.85 23.48
N GLY A 149 20.35 25.50 24.60
CA GLY A 149 19.76 26.85 24.66
C GLY A 149 19.90 27.61 25.96
N SER A 150 21.00 27.39 26.71
CA SER A 150 21.31 28.28 27.86
C SER A 150 22.79 28.36 28.12
N GLU A 151 23.52 29.17 27.34
CA GLU A 151 24.75 29.82 27.77
C GLU A 151 25.12 30.94 26.78
N SER A 152 24.75 32.18 27.08
CA SER A 152 25.50 33.42 26.92
C SER A 152 24.60 34.63 27.15
#